data_ec36b36bfe115d99017ceaebedc6ed78
#
_entry.id   ec36b36bfe115d99017ceaebedc6ed78
#
_cell.length_a   1.000
_cell.length_b   1.000
_cell.length_c   1.000
_cell.angle_alpha   90.00
_cell.angle_beta   90.00
_cell.angle_gamma   90.00
#
_symmetry.space_group_name_H-M   'P 1'
#
loop_
_entity.id
_entity.type
_entity.pdbx_description
1 polymer ?
#
loop_
_entity_poly.entity_id
_entity_poly.type
_entity_poly.pdbx_seq_one_letter_code
_entity_poly.pdbx_strand_id
1 'polypeptide(L)'
;MDAVFTRQASVIAWVSHHLPLEDGTLVGGAEMTDKRLLEIAPEEVKIIQPSDWQLALDYEQIIVTGTDQLTDDAMNQLANRKPVVAIHHKQTRSQARANLISSSRRLICRTPRHIQIELEWTTPKTFSWVLSPLDVTEFQVGEKENFALWAARLHQQKGPGEALNWSTANNIPILMMHDKPRAEVLEVMSRAKHFIFLPNDFDAEPRSVIEAVLSGCEVVTNSHAGITSVPNWHDPETLTKLVEQAGERFWQLALQ
;
A
#
# COMPACT_ATOMS: atom_id res chain seq x y z
N MET A 1 -38.14 -6.44 29.41
CA MET A 1 -37.03 -5.48 29.64
C MET A 1 -35.83 -6.01 28.89
N ASP A 2 -35.71 -5.60 27.64
CA ASP A 2 -34.61 -6.01 26.82
C ASP A 2 -33.41 -5.18 27.21
N ALA A 3 -32.39 -5.81 27.79
CA ALA A 3 -31.12 -5.19 28.07
C ALA A 3 -30.46 -4.85 26.72
N VAL A 4 -30.52 -3.58 26.37
CA VAL A 4 -29.69 -3.04 25.29
C VAL A 4 -28.22 -3.14 25.78
N PHE A 5 -27.56 -4.23 25.39
CA PHE A 5 -26.10 -4.31 25.51
C PHE A 5 -25.53 -3.28 24.52
N THR A 6 -25.27 -2.08 25.03
CA THR A 6 -24.36 -1.14 24.35
C THR A 6 -23.00 -1.83 24.27
N ARG A 7 -22.64 -2.34 23.08
CA ARG A 7 -21.28 -2.78 22.80
C ARG A 7 -20.37 -1.59 23.14
N GLN A 8 -19.57 -1.74 24.18
CA GLN A 8 -18.50 -0.80 24.44
C GLN A 8 -17.62 -0.78 23.19
N ALA A 9 -17.39 0.39 22.62
CA ALA A 9 -16.57 0.52 21.43
C ALA A 9 -15.21 -0.15 21.72
N SER A 10 -14.84 -1.13 20.89
CA SER A 10 -13.57 -1.82 21.08
C SER A 10 -12.46 -0.92 20.55
N VAL A 11 -11.43 -0.67 21.36
CA VAL A 11 -10.26 0.08 20.92
C VAL A 11 -9.32 -0.88 20.18
N ILE A 12 -8.90 -0.51 18.98
CA ILE A 12 -8.00 -1.29 18.13
C ILE A 12 -6.56 -0.83 18.37
N ALA A 13 -5.64 -1.75 18.65
CA ALA A 13 -4.22 -1.47 18.64
C ALA A 13 -3.67 -1.54 17.20
N TRP A 14 -3.08 -0.45 16.72
CA TRP A 14 -2.44 -0.37 15.40
C TRP A 14 -0.94 -0.24 15.55
N VAL A 15 -0.22 -1.33 15.34
CA VAL A 15 1.24 -1.38 15.44
C VAL A 15 1.86 -1.02 14.10
N SER A 16 2.47 0.18 14.03
CA SER A 16 3.06 0.71 12.80
C SER A 16 4.18 1.69 13.10
N HIS A 17 5.22 1.68 12.26
CA HIS A 17 6.25 2.73 12.24
C HIS A 17 5.95 3.83 11.21
N HIS A 18 4.89 3.66 10.43
CA HIS A 18 4.51 4.63 9.41
C HIS A 18 3.85 5.89 9.98
N LEU A 19 3.48 5.88 11.27
CA LEU A 19 2.72 6.94 11.94
C LEU A 19 3.29 7.21 13.36
N PRO A 20 3.14 8.44 13.90
CA PRO A 20 2.61 9.62 13.24
C PRO A 20 3.53 10.14 12.13
N LEU A 21 2.95 10.86 11.16
CA LEU A 21 3.74 11.56 10.14
C LEU A 21 4.35 12.82 10.77
N GLU A 22 5.66 12.97 10.61
CA GLU A 22 6.35 14.22 10.98
C GLU A 22 6.12 15.28 9.90
N ASP A 23 5.89 16.52 10.30
CA ASP A 23 5.71 17.63 9.37
C ASP A 23 6.97 17.83 8.51
N GLY A 24 6.79 17.94 7.20
CA GLY A 24 7.86 18.18 6.24
C GLY A 24 8.60 16.92 5.74
N THR A 25 8.25 15.72 6.21
CA THR A 25 8.81 14.48 5.66
C THR A 25 8.20 14.14 4.29
N LEU A 26 9.06 13.64 3.39
CA LEU A 26 8.59 13.02 2.14
C LEU A 26 7.83 11.73 2.47
N VAL A 27 6.51 11.80 2.37
CA VAL A 27 5.62 10.71 2.76
C VAL A 27 5.59 9.64 1.68
N GLY A 28 5.84 8.40 2.05
CA GLY A 28 5.76 7.26 1.15
C GLY A 28 4.35 6.69 0.99
N GLY A 29 4.25 5.68 0.12
CA GLY A 29 2.96 5.03 -0.16
C GLY A 29 2.35 4.34 1.05
N ALA A 30 3.18 3.69 1.88
CA ALA A 30 2.73 2.97 3.07
C ALA A 30 2.17 3.92 4.13
N GLU A 31 2.89 5.01 4.40
CA GLU A 31 2.52 6.05 5.36
C GLU A 31 1.18 6.69 4.98
N MET A 32 1.01 7.05 3.69
CA MET A 32 -0.24 7.61 3.21
C MET A 32 -1.39 6.61 3.29
N THR A 33 -1.11 5.33 3.06
CA THR A 33 -2.13 4.28 3.17
C THR A 33 -2.61 4.13 4.61
N ASP A 34 -1.68 4.02 5.57
CA ASP A 34 -2.03 3.92 6.99
C ASP A 34 -2.81 5.17 7.45
N LYS A 35 -2.36 6.37 7.06
CA LYS A 35 -3.07 7.61 7.38
C LYS A 35 -4.52 7.58 6.87
N ARG A 36 -4.73 7.27 5.59
CA ARG A 36 -6.07 7.22 4.98
C ARG A 36 -6.96 6.16 5.62
N LEU A 37 -6.42 4.99 5.98
CA LEU A 37 -7.17 3.95 6.67
C LEU A 37 -7.61 4.41 8.07
N LEU A 38 -6.77 5.14 8.79
CA LEU A 38 -7.11 5.65 10.12
C LEU A 38 -8.15 6.79 10.07
N GLU A 39 -8.12 7.65 9.06
CA GLU A 39 -9.11 8.72 8.85
C GLU A 39 -10.55 8.18 8.74
N ILE A 40 -10.72 6.93 8.27
CA ILE A 40 -12.01 6.28 8.06
C ILE A 40 -12.23 5.08 8.98
N ALA A 41 -11.44 4.97 10.05
CA ALA A 41 -11.59 3.88 11.00
C ALA A 41 -12.99 3.90 11.64
N PRO A 42 -13.70 2.75 11.70
CA PRO A 42 -15.05 2.70 12.28
C PRO A 42 -15.05 2.69 13.81
N GLU A 43 -13.91 2.49 14.43
CA GLU A 43 -13.71 2.39 15.87
C GLU A 43 -12.49 3.23 16.28
N GLU A 44 -12.33 3.46 17.58
CA GLU A 44 -11.15 4.15 18.12
C GLU A 44 -9.89 3.30 17.85
N VAL A 45 -8.84 3.95 17.33
CA VAL A 45 -7.57 3.29 17.04
C VAL A 45 -6.47 3.93 17.87
N LYS A 46 -5.74 3.09 18.62
CA LYS A 46 -4.53 3.47 19.34
C LYS A 46 -3.31 3.11 18.51
N ILE A 47 -2.59 4.13 18.03
CA ILE A 47 -1.31 3.93 17.33
C ILE A 47 -0.24 3.55 18.34
N ILE A 48 0.48 2.47 18.06
CA ILE A 48 1.55 1.93 18.90
C ILE A 48 2.81 1.81 18.04
N GLN A 49 3.89 2.44 18.49
CA GLN A 49 5.19 2.31 17.82
C GLN A 49 5.76 0.89 17.99
N PRO A 50 6.55 0.40 17.02
CA PRO A 50 7.21 -0.91 17.14
C PRO A 50 8.09 -1.05 18.38
N SER A 51 8.67 0.03 18.90
CA SER A 51 9.42 0.03 20.17
C SER A 51 8.56 -0.28 21.39
N ASP A 52 7.28 0.05 21.33
CA ASP A 52 6.31 -0.05 22.44
C ASP A 52 5.29 -1.17 22.21
N TRP A 53 5.61 -2.12 21.35
CA TRP A 53 4.71 -3.18 20.89
C TRP A 53 4.03 -3.95 22.04
N GLN A 54 4.65 -4.03 23.22
CA GLN A 54 4.08 -4.69 24.40
C GLN A 54 2.72 -4.11 24.78
N LEU A 55 2.53 -2.79 24.58
CA LEU A 55 1.25 -2.13 24.86
C LEU A 55 0.11 -2.70 23.99
N ALA A 56 0.43 -3.24 22.82
CA ALA A 56 -0.58 -3.86 21.98
C ALA A 56 -1.18 -5.14 22.57
N LEU A 57 -0.45 -5.81 23.48
CA LEU A 57 -0.91 -7.07 24.09
C LEU A 57 -2.11 -6.86 25.02
N ASP A 58 -2.38 -5.65 25.47
CA ASP A 58 -3.53 -5.31 26.31
C ASP A 58 -4.84 -5.16 25.53
N TYR A 59 -4.76 -5.14 24.18
CA TYR A 59 -5.91 -4.96 23.31
C TYR A 59 -6.43 -6.29 22.77
N GLU A 60 -7.75 -6.38 22.60
CA GLU A 60 -8.39 -7.56 22.02
C GLU A 60 -8.16 -7.64 20.51
N GLN A 61 -8.20 -6.47 19.85
CA GLN A 61 -7.98 -6.35 18.41
C GLN A 61 -6.65 -5.68 18.12
N ILE A 62 -5.81 -6.38 17.36
CA ILE A 62 -4.46 -5.91 17.00
C ILE A 62 -4.31 -5.96 15.48
N ILE A 63 -3.89 -4.85 14.90
CA ILE A 63 -3.49 -4.75 13.49
C ILE A 63 -2.01 -4.41 13.44
N VAL A 64 -1.22 -5.12 12.64
CA VAL A 64 0.20 -4.90 12.44
C VAL A 64 0.45 -4.55 10.98
N THR A 65 0.97 -3.36 10.69
CA THR A 65 1.24 -2.91 9.30
C THR A 65 2.72 -2.79 8.97
N GLY A 66 3.58 -2.60 9.95
CA GLY A 66 5.03 -2.44 9.75
C GLY A 66 5.83 -3.54 10.47
N THR A 67 6.01 -4.71 9.84
CA THR A 67 6.74 -5.82 10.49
C THR A 67 8.26 -5.68 10.43
N ASP A 68 8.80 -4.87 9.53
CA ASP A 68 10.25 -4.69 9.29
C ASP A 68 10.98 -3.90 10.40
N GLN A 69 10.25 -3.22 11.27
CA GLN A 69 10.78 -2.54 12.45
C GLN A 69 10.53 -3.31 13.76
N LEU A 70 9.85 -4.45 13.69
CA LEU A 70 9.64 -5.31 14.85
C LEU A 70 10.82 -6.25 15.05
N THR A 71 11.19 -6.46 16.31
CA THR A 71 12.16 -7.52 16.67
C THR A 71 11.53 -8.91 16.52
N ASP A 72 12.36 -9.94 16.40
CA ASP A 72 11.89 -11.32 16.34
C ASP A 72 11.07 -11.71 17.58
N ASP A 73 11.45 -11.20 18.77
CA ASP A 73 10.70 -11.41 20.02
C ASP A 73 9.30 -10.77 19.92
N ALA A 74 9.23 -9.51 19.49
CA ALA A 74 7.96 -8.80 19.28
C ALA A 74 7.03 -9.58 18.32
N MET A 75 7.56 -10.03 17.20
CA MET A 75 6.79 -10.80 16.23
C MET A 75 6.27 -12.12 16.79
N ASN A 76 7.09 -12.85 17.55
CA ASN A 76 6.69 -14.10 18.18
C ASN A 76 5.64 -13.91 19.29
N GLN A 77 5.74 -12.84 20.07
CA GLN A 77 4.74 -12.51 21.10
C GLN A 77 3.41 -12.07 20.49
N LEU A 78 3.44 -11.20 19.49
CA LEU A 78 2.25 -10.77 18.76
C LEU A 78 1.57 -11.95 18.02
N ALA A 79 2.33 -12.92 17.53
CA ALA A 79 1.77 -14.13 16.89
C ALA A 79 0.81 -14.90 17.81
N ASN A 80 1.06 -14.93 19.12
CA ASN A 80 0.18 -15.57 20.11
C ASN A 80 -1.17 -14.88 20.25
N ARG A 81 -1.25 -13.60 19.87
CA ARG A 81 -2.48 -12.80 19.92
C ARG A 81 -3.30 -12.89 18.61
N LYS A 82 -2.81 -13.61 17.61
CA LYS A 82 -3.44 -13.78 16.29
C LYS A 82 -3.90 -12.46 15.66
N PRO A 83 -3.01 -11.49 15.46
CA PRO A 83 -3.36 -10.18 14.93
C PRO A 83 -3.87 -10.29 13.48
N VAL A 84 -4.42 -9.20 12.95
CA VAL A 84 -4.46 -8.96 11.52
C VAL A 84 -3.10 -8.42 11.10
N VAL A 85 -2.49 -9.00 10.08
CA VAL A 85 -1.23 -8.52 9.51
C VAL A 85 -1.53 -7.92 8.14
N ALA A 86 -1.26 -6.63 7.97
CA ALA A 86 -1.44 -5.93 6.71
C ALA A 86 -0.07 -5.48 6.17
N ILE A 87 0.30 -5.95 4.99
CA ILE A 87 1.62 -5.72 4.40
C ILE A 87 1.50 -4.78 3.21
N HIS A 88 2.24 -3.67 3.24
CA HIS A 88 2.20 -2.64 2.20
C HIS A 88 3.24 -2.85 1.09
N HIS A 89 4.37 -3.48 1.39
CA HIS A 89 5.48 -3.67 0.46
C HIS A 89 6.21 -4.98 0.73
N LYS A 90 7.06 -5.40 -0.21
CA LYS A 90 7.95 -6.56 0.00
C LYS A 90 8.86 -6.30 1.20
N GLN A 91 8.89 -7.23 2.12
CA GLN A 91 9.68 -7.15 3.34
C GLN A 91 10.73 -8.27 3.44
N THR A 92 11.71 -8.10 4.34
CA THR A 92 12.71 -9.13 4.60
C THR A 92 12.08 -10.38 5.19
N ARG A 93 12.43 -11.54 4.67
CA ARG A 93 11.99 -12.85 5.17
C ARG A 93 12.75 -13.21 6.44
N SER A 94 12.03 -13.52 7.51
CA SER A 94 12.57 -14.13 8.73
C SER A 94 11.61 -15.19 9.27
N GLN A 95 12.11 -16.10 10.08
CA GLN A 95 11.25 -17.14 10.68
C GLN A 95 10.21 -16.55 11.62
N ALA A 96 10.57 -15.51 12.39
CA ALA A 96 9.64 -14.82 13.29
C ALA A 96 8.50 -14.15 12.51
N ARG A 97 8.84 -13.51 11.39
CA ARG A 97 7.82 -12.91 10.52
C ARG A 97 6.92 -13.97 9.88
N ALA A 98 7.49 -15.11 9.44
CA ALA A 98 6.71 -16.22 8.92
C ALA A 98 5.74 -16.77 9.98
N ASN A 99 6.18 -16.90 11.23
CA ASN A 99 5.36 -17.31 12.36
C ASN A 99 4.21 -16.31 12.61
N LEU A 100 4.50 -15.01 12.64
CA LEU A 100 3.52 -13.96 12.85
C LEU A 100 2.43 -14.01 11.76
N ILE A 101 2.82 -14.06 10.48
CA ILE A 101 1.87 -14.12 9.36
C ILE A 101 1.06 -15.42 9.39
N SER A 102 1.72 -16.58 9.59
CA SER A 102 1.04 -17.88 9.60
C SER A 102 0.08 -18.05 10.78
N SER A 103 0.35 -17.39 11.90
CA SER A 103 -0.50 -17.40 13.09
C SER A 103 -1.59 -16.32 13.05
N SER A 104 -1.49 -15.36 12.14
CA SER A 104 -2.43 -14.23 12.05
C SER A 104 -3.86 -14.71 11.81
N ARG A 105 -4.82 -13.96 12.35
CA ARG A 105 -6.25 -14.16 12.06
C ARG A 105 -6.51 -13.95 10.57
N ARG A 106 -5.84 -12.95 9.98
CA ARG A 106 -5.92 -12.64 8.56
C ARG A 106 -4.63 -11.96 8.09
N LEU A 107 -4.18 -12.33 6.88
CA LEU A 107 -3.19 -11.60 6.10
C LEU A 107 -3.90 -10.70 5.08
N ILE A 108 -3.56 -9.40 5.05
CA ILE A 108 -4.04 -8.46 4.04
C ILE A 108 -2.83 -7.95 3.25
N CYS A 109 -2.81 -8.23 1.95
CA CYS A 109 -1.80 -7.74 1.01
C CYS A 109 -2.38 -6.66 0.10
N ARG A 110 -1.55 -6.01 -0.71
CA ARG A 110 -1.99 -4.93 -1.61
C ARG A 110 -2.55 -5.46 -2.94
N THR A 111 -2.00 -6.55 -3.46
CA THR A 111 -2.40 -7.12 -4.77
C THR A 111 -2.44 -8.64 -4.73
N PRO A 112 -3.10 -9.31 -5.69
CA PRO A 112 -3.07 -10.77 -5.81
C PRO A 112 -1.64 -11.33 -5.91
N ARG A 113 -0.76 -10.69 -6.66
CA ARG A 113 0.65 -11.12 -6.79
C ARG A 113 1.40 -11.01 -5.46
N HIS A 114 1.09 -9.99 -4.66
CA HIS A 114 1.69 -9.84 -3.33
C HIS A 114 1.30 -11.01 -2.41
N ILE A 115 0.04 -11.44 -2.44
CA ILE A 115 -0.38 -12.66 -1.72
C ILE A 115 0.43 -13.88 -2.17
N GLN A 116 0.58 -14.10 -3.48
CA GLN A 116 1.32 -15.24 -4.01
C GLN A 116 2.76 -15.28 -3.48
N ILE A 117 3.43 -14.13 -3.44
CA ILE A 117 4.80 -14.02 -2.94
C ILE A 117 4.87 -14.32 -1.43
N GLU A 118 3.91 -13.86 -0.64
CA GLU A 118 3.88 -14.16 0.79
C GLU A 118 3.58 -15.65 1.05
N LEU A 119 2.70 -16.27 0.27
CA LEU A 119 2.36 -17.69 0.40
C LEU A 119 3.49 -18.66 -0.02
N GLU A 120 4.53 -18.18 -0.70
CA GLU A 120 5.72 -18.99 -0.99
C GLU A 120 6.45 -19.46 0.29
N TRP A 121 6.28 -18.76 1.41
CA TRP A 121 7.05 -18.99 2.64
C TRP A 121 6.22 -18.84 3.93
N THR A 122 4.93 -18.55 3.84
CA THR A 122 3.99 -18.43 4.98
C THR A 122 2.71 -19.22 4.69
N THR A 123 1.98 -19.57 5.75
CA THR A 123 0.75 -20.36 5.67
C THR A 123 -0.39 -19.73 6.47
N PRO A 124 -0.80 -18.50 6.19
CA PRO A 124 -1.92 -17.88 6.90
C PRO A 124 -3.22 -18.63 6.59
N LYS A 125 -4.10 -18.78 7.60
CA LYS A 125 -5.39 -19.47 7.41
C LYS A 125 -6.34 -18.68 6.52
N THR A 126 -6.26 -17.37 6.58
CA THR A 126 -7.14 -16.45 5.84
C THR A 126 -6.30 -15.34 5.25
N PHE A 127 -6.52 -15.05 3.98
CA PHE A 127 -5.81 -13.97 3.29
C PHE A 127 -6.74 -13.23 2.33
N SER A 128 -6.42 -11.97 2.09
CA SER A 128 -7.15 -11.10 1.18
C SER A 128 -6.21 -10.06 0.58
N TRP A 129 -6.63 -9.41 -0.49
CA TRP A 129 -5.94 -8.23 -1.00
C TRP A 129 -6.88 -7.04 -1.07
N VAL A 130 -6.32 -5.87 -0.85
CA VAL A 130 -7.02 -4.58 -0.92
C VAL A 130 -6.01 -3.53 -1.37
N LEU A 131 -6.35 -2.76 -2.42
CA LEU A 131 -5.54 -1.63 -2.84
C LEU A 131 -5.49 -0.54 -1.75
N SER A 132 -4.54 0.35 -1.84
CA SER A 132 -4.49 1.54 -0.98
C SER A 132 -5.67 2.45 -1.29
N PRO A 133 -6.35 3.02 -0.29
CA PRO A 133 -7.40 4.00 -0.52
C PRO A 133 -6.79 5.29 -1.08
N LEU A 134 -7.36 5.79 -2.16
CA LEU A 134 -6.97 7.05 -2.80
C LEU A 134 -8.17 7.98 -2.91
N ASP A 135 -7.93 9.26 -2.80
CA ASP A 135 -8.92 10.28 -3.11
C ASP A 135 -8.90 10.52 -4.63
N VAL A 136 -9.88 9.98 -5.32
CA VAL A 136 -9.94 10.06 -6.78
C VAL A 136 -10.18 11.47 -7.31
N THR A 137 -10.67 12.37 -6.46
CA THR A 137 -10.88 13.78 -6.84
C THR A 137 -9.58 14.56 -7.04
N GLU A 138 -8.45 14.01 -6.57
CA GLU A 138 -7.12 14.58 -6.77
C GLU A 138 -6.60 14.39 -8.21
N PHE A 139 -7.17 13.45 -9.00
CA PHE A 139 -6.67 13.12 -10.33
C PHE A 139 -7.45 13.87 -11.42
N GLN A 140 -6.70 14.51 -12.29
CA GLN A 140 -7.26 15.26 -13.40
C GLN A 140 -6.74 14.71 -14.73
N VAL A 141 -7.61 14.64 -15.72
CA VAL A 141 -7.23 14.30 -17.09
C VAL A 141 -7.18 15.59 -17.89
N GLY A 142 -5.97 16.09 -18.15
CA GLY A 142 -5.73 17.26 -18.98
C GLY A 142 -5.54 16.91 -20.46
N GLU A 143 -5.27 17.94 -21.27
CA GLU A 143 -4.85 17.74 -22.66
C GLU A 143 -3.50 17.03 -22.70
N LYS A 144 -3.42 15.91 -23.44
CA LYS A 144 -2.23 15.06 -23.46
C LYS A 144 -1.17 15.56 -24.42
N GLU A 145 0.02 15.80 -23.89
CA GLU A 145 1.21 16.17 -24.63
C GLU A 145 2.07 14.93 -24.92
N ASN A 146 2.75 14.86 -26.06
CA ASN A 146 3.53 13.71 -26.48
C ASN A 146 4.88 13.62 -25.76
N PHE A 147 4.84 13.39 -24.44
CA PHE A 147 6.00 13.04 -23.63
C PHE A 147 5.66 11.93 -22.65
N ALA A 148 6.71 11.29 -22.14
CA ALA A 148 6.63 10.28 -21.08
C ALA A 148 7.01 10.91 -19.74
N LEU A 149 6.39 10.40 -18.68
CA LEU A 149 6.73 10.73 -17.29
C LEU A 149 7.23 9.44 -16.59
N TRP A 150 8.30 9.55 -15.84
CA TRP A 150 8.68 8.62 -14.78
C TRP A 150 8.66 9.39 -13.46
N ALA A 151 7.92 8.89 -12.46
CA ALA A 151 7.83 9.52 -11.15
C ALA A 151 7.88 8.46 -10.04
N ALA A 152 8.98 8.47 -9.28
CA ALA A 152 9.21 7.59 -8.14
C ALA A 152 10.39 8.11 -7.29
N ARG A 153 10.62 7.49 -6.11
CA ARG A 153 11.89 7.68 -5.39
C ARG A 153 13.04 7.24 -6.29
N LEU A 154 14.14 8.00 -6.32
CA LEU A 154 15.31 7.66 -7.13
C LEU A 154 16.02 6.44 -6.53
N HIS A 155 15.61 5.27 -6.95
CA HIS A 155 16.17 4.00 -6.54
C HIS A 155 16.21 3.03 -7.73
N GLN A 156 17.28 2.25 -7.86
CA GLN A 156 17.47 1.32 -8.98
C GLN A 156 16.29 0.36 -9.18
N GLN A 157 15.72 -0.14 -8.08
CA GLN A 157 14.54 -1.04 -8.15
C GLN A 157 13.32 -0.41 -8.81
N LYS A 158 13.21 0.92 -8.87
CA LYS A 158 12.09 1.62 -9.50
C LYS A 158 12.24 1.80 -11.02
N GLY A 159 13.33 1.29 -11.61
CA GLY A 159 13.54 1.23 -13.05
C GLY A 159 13.76 2.57 -13.76
N PRO A 160 14.55 3.55 -13.19
CA PRO A 160 14.78 4.82 -13.89
C PRO A 160 15.58 4.62 -15.18
N GLY A 161 16.55 3.69 -15.20
CA GLY A 161 17.33 3.36 -16.39
C GLY A 161 16.49 2.72 -17.49
N GLU A 162 15.59 1.82 -17.12
CA GLU A 162 14.65 1.15 -18.01
C GLU A 162 13.67 2.15 -18.65
N ALA A 163 13.23 3.15 -17.88
CA ALA A 163 12.37 4.22 -18.38
C ALA A 163 13.10 5.10 -19.41
N LEU A 164 14.36 5.45 -19.16
CA LEU A 164 15.20 6.18 -20.12
C LEU A 164 15.46 5.36 -21.40
N ASN A 165 15.74 4.07 -21.26
CA ASN A 165 15.93 3.18 -22.40
C ASN A 165 14.66 3.07 -23.26
N TRP A 166 13.50 2.97 -22.61
CA TRP A 166 12.21 2.96 -23.30
C TRP A 166 11.97 4.26 -24.09
N SER A 167 12.23 5.41 -23.45
CA SER A 167 12.11 6.73 -24.08
C SER A 167 13.00 6.83 -25.34
N THR A 168 14.24 6.42 -25.23
CA THR A 168 15.19 6.45 -26.35
C THR A 168 14.74 5.52 -27.48
N ALA A 169 14.33 4.31 -27.17
CA ALA A 169 13.87 3.32 -28.15
C ALA A 169 12.61 3.72 -28.92
N ASN A 170 11.74 4.52 -28.27
CA ASN A 170 10.48 4.97 -28.86
C ASN A 170 10.56 6.41 -29.41
N ASN A 171 11.70 7.08 -29.27
CA ASN A 171 11.89 8.50 -29.65
C ASN A 171 10.84 9.43 -29.04
N ILE A 172 10.48 9.21 -27.75
CA ILE A 172 9.54 10.02 -26.98
C ILE A 172 10.31 10.69 -25.84
N PRO A 173 10.28 12.04 -25.72
CA PRO A 173 10.96 12.73 -24.63
C PRO A 173 10.37 12.27 -23.28
N ILE A 174 11.23 12.14 -22.25
CA ILE A 174 10.83 11.72 -20.92
C ILE A 174 11.22 12.76 -19.86
N LEU A 175 10.29 13.05 -18.96
CA LEU A 175 10.54 13.82 -17.76
C LEU A 175 10.70 12.88 -16.58
N MET A 176 11.84 13.00 -15.88
CA MET A 176 12.14 12.21 -14.69
C MET A 176 11.88 13.05 -13.44
N MET A 177 10.90 12.64 -12.63
CA MET A 177 10.54 13.35 -11.40
C MET A 177 10.82 12.49 -10.18
N HIS A 178 11.70 12.95 -9.31
CA HIS A 178 11.99 12.35 -8.00
C HIS A 178 12.09 13.47 -6.95
N ASP A 179 11.78 13.13 -5.72
CA ASP A 179 11.85 14.06 -4.58
C ASP A 179 11.07 15.38 -4.83
N LYS A 180 9.96 15.26 -5.55
CA LYS A 180 9.07 16.38 -5.88
C LYS A 180 7.80 16.33 -5.04
N PRO A 181 7.22 17.52 -4.73
CA PRO A 181 5.90 17.58 -4.12
C PRO A 181 4.87 16.82 -4.95
N ARG A 182 4.00 16.07 -4.28
CA ARG A 182 2.97 15.25 -4.95
C ARG A 182 2.10 16.07 -5.93
N ALA A 183 1.72 17.29 -5.54
CA ALA A 183 0.91 18.17 -6.38
C ALA A 183 1.60 18.50 -7.73
N GLU A 184 2.93 18.77 -7.71
CA GLU A 184 3.72 19.01 -8.93
C GLU A 184 3.76 17.75 -9.82
N VAL A 185 3.91 16.55 -9.22
CA VAL A 185 3.89 15.30 -9.96
C VAL A 185 2.52 15.05 -10.62
N LEU A 186 1.42 15.26 -9.90
CA LEU A 186 0.07 15.08 -10.43
C LEU A 186 -0.28 16.08 -11.54
N GLU A 187 0.17 17.34 -11.42
CA GLU A 187 0.00 18.34 -12.48
C GLU A 187 0.68 17.89 -13.78
N VAL A 188 1.95 17.45 -13.70
CA VAL A 188 2.67 16.96 -14.88
C VAL A 188 2.02 15.67 -15.41
N MET A 189 1.61 14.77 -14.55
CA MET A 189 0.98 13.51 -14.90
C MET A 189 -0.34 13.72 -15.66
N SER A 190 -1.11 14.75 -15.31
CA SER A 190 -2.37 15.07 -16.01
C SER A 190 -2.16 15.36 -17.49
N ARG A 191 -0.97 15.91 -17.88
CA ARG A 191 -0.61 16.28 -19.25
C ARG A 191 0.24 15.21 -19.96
N ALA A 192 0.96 14.35 -19.22
CA ALA A 192 1.78 13.32 -19.83
C ALA A 192 0.95 12.31 -20.60
N LYS A 193 1.32 12.03 -21.87
CA LYS A 193 0.67 10.96 -22.64
C LYS A 193 1.06 9.59 -22.11
N HIS A 194 2.33 9.36 -21.77
CA HIS A 194 2.83 8.08 -21.31
C HIS A 194 3.34 8.18 -19.87
N PHE A 195 3.13 7.12 -19.10
CA PHE A 195 3.76 6.93 -17.80
C PHE A 195 4.55 5.64 -17.82
N ILE A 196 5.86 5.73 -17.54
CA ILE A 196 6.76 4.59 -17.65
C ILE A 196 7.20 4.18 -16.25
N PHE A 197 6.87 2.97 -15.85
CA PHE A 197 7.31 2.40 -14.57
C PHE A 197 7.70 0.94 -14.78
N LEU A 198 9.00 0.68 -14.94
CA LEU A 198 9.56 -0.64 -15.26
C LEU A 198 10.48 -1.12 -14.12
N PRO A 199 9.91 -1.48 -12.97
CA PRO A 199 10.70 -1.86 -11.81
C PRO A 199 11.53 -3.13 -12.07
N ASN A 200 12.73 -3.19 -11.46
CA ASN A 200 13.69 -4.30 -11.56
C ASN A 200 13.47 -5.36 -10.47
N ASP A 201 12.68 -5.05 -9.45
CA ASP A 201 12.28 -5.97 -8.38
C ASP A 201 10.80 -5.74 -8.07
N PHE A 202 10.20 -6.68 -7.36
CA PHE A 202 8.79 -6.64 -7.03
C PHE A 202 8.42 -5.40 -6.21
N ASP A 203 7.48 -4.63 -6.75
CA ASP A 203 6.79 -3.53 -6.09
C ASP A 203 5.33 -3.92 -5.88
N ALA A 204 4.93 -4.09 -4.64
CA ALA A 204 3.62 -4.68 -4.29
C ALA A 204 2.44 -3.89 -4.85
N GLU A 205 2.52 -2.57 -4.78
CA GLU A 205 1.51 -1.65 -5.27
C GLU A 205 2.15 -0.29 -5.59
N PRO A 206 2.70 -0.12 -6.81
CA PRO A 206 3.24 1.18 -7.21
C PRO A 206 2.09 2.18 -7.39
N ARG A 207 1.84 3.00 -6.37
CA ARG A 207 0.75 3.99 -6.37
C ARG A 207 0.81 4.92 -7.58
N SER A 208 2.02 5.33 -7.99
CA SER A 208 2.20 6.19 -9.17
C SER A 208 1.66 5.57 -10.46
N VAL A 209 1.61 4.24 -10.56
CA VAL A 209 0.96 3.55 -11.69
C VAL A 209 -0.55 3.71 -11.63
N ILE A 210 -1.16 3.54 -10.45
CA ILE A 210 -2.60 3.75 -10.26
C ILE A 210 -2.96 5.22 -10.56
N GLU A 211 -2.20 6.16 -10.00
CA GLU A 211 -2.35 7.59 -10.20
C GLU A 211 -2.25 7.97 -11.68
N ALA A 212 -1.32 7.35 -12.43
CA ALA A 212 -1.16 7.59 -13.86
C ALA A 212 -2.35 7.09 -14.69
N VAL A 213 -2.89 5.90 -14.37
CA VAL A 213 -4.11 5.41 -15.04
C VAL A 213 -5.28 6.35 -14.76
N LEU A 214 -5.47 6.76 -13.50
CA LEU A 214 -6.54 7.67 -13.09
C LEU A 214 -6.37 9.09 -13.70
N SER A 215 -5.15 9.48 -14.01
CA SER A 215 -4.83 10.73 -14.73
C SER A 215 -4.87 10.58 -16.26
N GLY A 216 -5.29 9.43 -16.80
CA GLY A 216 -5.46 9.19 -18.23
C GLY A 216 -4.15 8.98 -19.00
N CYS A 217 -3.07 8.54 -18.37
CA CYS A 217 -1.83 8.19 -19.06
C CYS A 217 -1.91 6.79 -19.69
N GLU A 218 -1.25 6.62 -20.84
CA GLU A 218 -0.90 5.29 -21.37
C GLU A 218 0.26 4.72 -20.53
N VAL A 219 -0.04 3.72 -19.70
CA VAL A 219 0.95 3.17 -18.77
C VAL A 219 1.76 2.04 -19.39
N VAL A 220 3.08 2.15 -19.31
CA VAL A 220 4.03 1.10 -19.68
C VAL A 220 4.67 0.55 -18.40
N THR A 221 4.40 -0.70 -18.09
CA THR A 221 4.94 -1.37 -16.91
C THR A 221 5.23 -2.85 -17.17
N ASN A 222 5.79 -3.55 -16.20
CA ASN A 222 6.13 -4.98 -16.29
C ASN A 222 5.54 -5.78 -15.13
N SER A 223 5.75 -7.11 -15.14
CA SER A 223 5.20 -8.03 -14.14
C SER A 223 5.77 -7.88 -12.72
N HIS A 224 6.84 -7.09 -12.54
CA HIS A 224 7.34 -6.75 -11.21
C HIS A 224 6.46 -5.71 -10.49
N ALA A 225 5.66 -4.95 -11.24
CA ALA A 225 4.63 -4.09 -10.64
C ALA A 225 3.41 -4.94 -10.24
N GLY A 226 3.19 -5.13 -8.94
CA GLY A 226 2.13 -6.00 -8.42
C GLY A 226 0.74 -5.65 -8.90
N ILE A 227 0.50 -4.37 -9.22
CA ILE A 227 -0.77 -3.88 -9.77
C ILE A 227 -1.18 -4.61 -11.06
N THR A 228 -0.24 -5.10 -11.86
CA THR A 228 -0.52 -5.85 -13.10
C THR A 228 -1.26 -7.16 -12.86
N SER A 229 -1.29 -7.65 -11.62
CA SER A 229 -2.06 -8.83 -11.22
C SER A 229 -3.51 -8.53 -10.82
N VAL A 230 -3.87 -7.26 -10.73
CA VAL A 230 -5.25 -6.83 -10.44
C VAL A 230 -6.06 -6.90 -11.74
N PRO A 231 -7.21 -7.57 -11.75
CA PRO A 231 -8.06 -7.63 -12.95
C PRO A 231 -8.44 -6.24 -13.45
N ASN A 232 -8.28 -6.01 -14.75
CA ASN A 232 -8.60 -4.74 -15.42
C ASN A 232 -7.90 -3.50 -14.81
N TRP A 233 -6.70 -3.68 -14.27
CA TRP A 233 -5.93 -2.61 -13.62
C TRP A 233 -5.66 -1.38 -14.50
N HIS A 234 -5.73 -1.53 -15.79
CA HIS A 234 -5.54 -0.45 -16.79
C HIS A 234 -6.83 0.31 -17.13
N ASP A 235 -7.98 -0.15 -16.62
CA ASP A 235 -9.26 0.51 -16.80
C ASP A 235 -9.52 1.51 -15.67
N PRO A 236 -9.62 2.85 -15.98
CA PRO A 236 -9.81 3.86 -14.95
C PRO A 236 -11.08 3.67 -14.11
N GLU A 237 -12.20 3.21 -14.72
CA GLU A 237 -13.43 3.01 -13.95
C GLU A 237 -13.31 1.87 -12.93
N THR A 238 -12.65 0.79 -13.32
CA THR A 238 -12.37 -0.33 -12.42
C THR A 238 -11.46 0.10 -11.28
N LEU A 239 -10.36 0.81 -11.59
CA LEU A 239 -9.46 1.30 -10.55
C LEU A 239 -10.12 2.30 -9.62
N THR A 240 -10.90 3.25 -10.14
CA THR A 240 -11.67 4.20 -9.32
C THR A 240 -12.49 3.46 -8.28
N LYS A 241 -13.33 2.50 -8.68
CA LYS A 241 -14.16 1.70 -7.77
C LYS A 241 -13.33 0.95 -6.72
N LEU A 242 -12.21 0.36 -7.13
CA LEU A 242 -11.36 -0.42 -6.24
C LEU A 242 -10.69 0.45 -5.17
N VAL A 243 -10.18 1.65 -5.53
CA VAL A 243 -9.48 2.52 -4.58
C VAL A 243 -10.45 3.31 -3.68
N GLU A 244 -11.61 3.70 -4.18
CA GLU A 244 -12.66 4.35 -3.38
C GLU A 244 -13.22 3.41 -2.30
N GLN A 245 -13.44 2.13 -2.65
CA GLN A 245 -13.97 1.13 -1.73
C GLN A 245 -12.88 0.50 -0.85
N ALA A 246 -11.61 0.77 -1.13
CA ALA A 246 -10.50 0.09 -0.50
C ALA A 246 -10.48 0.25 1.02
N GLY A 247 -10.77 1.43 1.52
CA GLY A 247 -10.78 1.71 2.94
C GLY A 247 -11.87 0.96 3.69
N GLU A 248 -13.10 1.02 3.23
CA GLU A 248 -14.22 0.28 3.81
C GLU A 248 -13.95 -1.23 3.77
N ARG A 249 -13.52 -1.72 2.61
CA ARG A 249 -13.18 -3.14 2.43
C ARG A 249 -12.06 -3.59 3.37
N PHE A 250 -11.03 -2.76 3.58
CA PHE A 250 -9.96 -3.06 4.52
C PHE A 250 -10.54 -3.29 5.93
N TRP A 251 -11.36 -2.36 6.43
CA TRP A 251 -11.93 -2.45 7.75
C TRP A 251 -12.91 -3.61 7.90
N GLN A 252 -13.73 -3.87 6.90
CA GLN A 252 -14.59 -5.06 6.88
C GLN A 252 -13.78 -6.34 7.04
N LEU A 253 -12.64 -6.46 6.36
CA LEU A 253 -11.76 -7.62 6.45
C LEU A 253 -10.99 -7.68 7.77
N ALA A 254 -10.55 -6.55 8.28
CA ALA A 254 -9.76 -6.48 9.51
C ALA A 254 -10.58 -6.76 10.77
N LEU A 255 -11.90 -6.51 10.75
CA LEU A 255 -12.79 -6.70 11.89
C LEU A 255 -13.53 -8.05 11.90
N GLN A 256 -13.43 -8.84 10.83
CA GLN A 256 -13.90 -10.24 10.77
C GLN A 256 -12.91 -11.20 11.44
#